data_1576df80739ef0398c1570e6908b372f
#
_entry.id   1576df80739ef0398c1570e6908b372f
#
_cell.length_a   1.000
_cell.length_b   1.000
_cell.length_c   1.000
_cell.angle_alpha   90.00
_cell.angle_beta   90.00
_cell.angle_gamma   90.00
#
_symmetry.space_group_name_H-M   'P 1'
#
loop_
_entity.id
_entity.type
_entity.pdbx_description
1 polymer ?
#
loop_
_entity_poly.entity_id
_entity_poly.type
_entity_poly.pdbx_seq_one_letter_code
_entity_poly.pdbx_strand_id
1 'polypeptide(L)'
;YKRQALRADNAAAGKEKQFHLEKQILPGIAAYETLQTVMPKEEALQTVHGYVEQRAWKLRKLFLALMHVPGLSRKTPGIFTKQTRRMFGEAAGFEAREIETTGGDWRIDMTKCPYHDACVHYGCPELCPCFCDSDDITYNDLHPDLLWRRTRTLGRGNDCCDFCLKLAGK
;
A
#
# COMPACT_ATOMS: atom_id res chain seq x y z
N TYR A 1 -14.80 -19.93 2.07
CA TYR A 1 -13.95 -21.00 2.64
C TYR A 1 -12.47 -20.59 2.66
N LYS A 2 -11.86 -20.24 1.52
CA LYS A 2 -10.42 -19.84 1.44
C LYS A 2 -10.06 -18.72 2.41
N ARG A 3 -10.84 -17.63 2.43
CA ARG A 3 -10.60 -16.52 3.34
C ARG A 3 -10.65 -16.93 4.81
N GLN A 4 -11.52 -17.88 5.19
CA GLN A 4 -11.59 -18.36 6.58
C GLN A 4 -10.35 -19.15 6.96
N ALA A 5 -9.82 -20.01 6.07
CA ALA A 5 -8.58 -20.73 6.29
C ALA A 5 -7.40 -19.76 6.49
N LEU A 6 -7.25 -18.77 5.59
CA LEU A 6 -6.20 -17.76 5.71
C LEU A 6 -6.31 -16.92 7.01
N ARG A 7 -7.53 -16.64 7.48
CA ARG A 7 -7.75 -15.96 8.78
C ARG A 7 -7.31 -16.83 9.94
N ALA A 8 -7.60 -18.12 9.92
CA ALA A 8 -7.19 -19.06 10.96
C ALA A 8 -5.66 -19.13 11.08
N ASP A 9 -4.95 -19.20 9.95
CA ASP A 9 -3.48 -19.18 9.91
C ASP A 9 -2.87 -17.91 10.52
N ASN A 10 -3.59 -16.79 10.46
CA ASN A 10 -3.12 -15.49 10.94
C ASN A 10 -3.78 -15.07 12.28
N ALA A 11 -4.47 -15.97 12.97
CA ALA A 11 -5.23 -15.65 14.18
C ALA A 11 -4.36 -15.09 15.32
N ALA A 12 -3.08 -15.47 15.38
CA ALA A 12 -2.13 -14.98 16.38
C ALA A 12 -1.52 -13.61 16.08
N ALA A 13 -1.81 -13.01 14.92
CA ALA A 13 -1.28 -11.68 14.58
C ALA A 13 -1.87 -10.59 15.49
N GLY A 14 -1.06 -9.60 15.88
CA GLY A 14 -1.51 -8.45 16.66
C GLY A 14 -2.58 -7.61 15.94
N LYS A 15 -3.34 -6.81 16.70
CA LYS A 15 -4.49 -6.03 16.18
C LYS A 15 -4.13 -5.13 14.98
N GLU A 16 -2.98 -4.47 15.03
CA GLU A 16 -2.50 -3.57 13.99
C GLU A 16 -2.23 -4.33 12.70
N LYS A 17 -1.56 -5.48 12.77
CA LYS A 17 -1.31 -6.36 11.63
C LYS A 17 -2.61 -6.98 11.11
N GLN A 18 -3.52 -7.38 12.01
CA GLN A 18 -4.83 -7.91 11.65
C GLN A 18 -5.64 -6.94 10.78
N PHE A 19 -5.54 -5.63 11.03
CA PHE A 19 -6.22 -4.63 10.21
C PHE A 19 -5.80 -4.74 8.73
N HIS A 20 -4.50 -4.80 8.43
CA HIS A 20 -3.99 -4.94 7.07
C HIS A 20 -4.35 -6.31 6.45
N LEU A 21 -4.16 -7.38 7.22
CA LEU A 21 -4.48 -8.73 6.81
C LEU A 21 -5.96 -8.84 6.39
N GLU A 22 -6.88 -8.46 7.26
CA GLU A 22 -8.30 -8.67 7.05
C GLU A 22 -8.94 -7.75 6.01
N LYS A 23 -8.44 -6.53 5.88
CA LYS A 23 -9.07 -5.53 5.01
C LYS A 23 -8.57 -5.59 3.57
N GLN A 24 -7.36 -6.09 3.34
CA GLN A 24 -6.75 -6.04 2.01
C GLN A 24 -6.00 -7.33 1.64
N ILE A 25 -5.06 -7.79 2.47
CA ILE A 25 -4.13 -8.86 2.09
C ILE A 25 -4.86 -10.17 1.88
N LEU A 26 -5.50 -10.70 2.92
CA LEU A 26 -6.17 -12.01 2.85
C LEU A 26 -7.35 -12.05 1.86
N PRO A 27 -8.18 -11.01 1.75
CA PRO A 27 -9.18 -10.96 0.68
C PRO A 27 -8.59 -11.01 -0.73
N GLY A 28 -7.48 -10.32 -0.98
CA GLY A 28 -6.80 -10.33 -2.28
C GLY A 28 -6.23 -11.70 -2.61
N ILE A 29 -5.50 -12.31 -1.66
CA ILE A 29 -4.94 -13.66 -1.82
C ILE A 29 -6.06 -14.70 -2.04
N ALA A 30 -7.11 -14.67 -1.19
CA ALA A 30 -8.22 -15.60 -1.32
C ALA A 30 -8.96 -15.47 -2.67
N ALA A 31 -9.15 -14.24 -3.14
CA ALA A 31 -9.75 -13.99 -4.46
C ALA A 31 -8.85 -14.54 -5.58
N TYR A 32 -7.56 -14.24 -5.54
CA TYR A 32 -6.59 -14.69 -6.53
C TYR A 32 -6.53 -16.21 -6.62
N GLU A 33 -6.35 -16.91 -5.49
CA GLU A 33 -6.34 -18.37 -5.45
C GLU A 33 -7.66 -19.00 -5.91
N THR A 34 -8.80 -18.38 -5.55
CA THR A 34 -10.11 -18.89 -5.98
C THR A 34 -10.31 -18.73 -7.48
N LEU A 35 -9.94 -17.59 -8.04
CA LEU A 35 -10.05 -17.35 -9.48
C LEU A 35 -9.19 -18.32 -10.30
N GLN A 36 -8.01 -18.67 -9.82
CA GLN A 36 -7.14 -19.66 -10.49
C GLN A 36 -7.77 -21.06 -10.60
N THR A 37 -8.83 -21.37 -9.85
CA THR A 37 -9.56 -22.64 -10.00
C THR A 37 -10.49 -22.65 -11.21
N VAL A 38 -10.79 -21.51 -11.80
CA VAL A 38 -11.79 -21.35 -12.88
C VAL A 38 -11.27 -20.58 -14.11
N MET A 39 -10.08 -19.98 -14.02
CA MET A 39 -9.47 -19.24 -15.11
C MET A 39 -7.93 -19.31 -15.06
N PRO A 40 -7.22 -18.99 -16.16
CA PRO A 40 -5.76 -18.92 -16.19
C PRO A 40 -5.18 -17.97 -15.15
N LYS A 41 -3.97 -18.26 -14.67
CA LYS A 41 -3.27 -17.48 -13.65
C LYS A 41 -3.16 -16.00 -13.99
N GLU A 42 -2.81 -15.70 -15.22
CA GLU A 42 -2.65 -14.32 -15.72
C GLU A 42 -3.97 -13.55 -15.71
N GLU A 43 -5.05 -14.19 -16.08
CA GLU A 43 -6.39 -13.60 -16.09
C GLU A 43 -6.90 -13.36 -14.66
N ALA A 44 -6.65 -14.31 -13.75
CA ALA A 44 -6.93 -14.17 -12.33
C ALA A 44 -6.18 -12.98 -11.72
N LEU A 45 -4.89 -12.82 -12.05
CA LEU A 45 -4.06 -11.70 -11.61
C LEU A 45 -4.61 -10.36 -12.11
N GLN A 46 -4.92 -10.26 -13.41
CA GLN A 46 -5.50 -9.05 -14.01
C GLN A 46 -6.84 -8.70 -13.36
N THR A 47 -7.67 -9.70 -13.07
CA THR A 47 -8.98 -9.49 -12.42
C THR A 47 -8.82 -8.89 -11.02
N VAL A 48 -7.92 -9.44 -10.20
CA VAL A 48 -7.64 -8.92 -8.86
C VAL A 48 -7.00 -7.53 -8.94
N HIS A 49 -6.05 -7.34 -9.87
CA HIS A 49 -5.41 -6.03 -10.09
C HIS A 49 -6.45 -4.96 -10.44
N GLY A 50 -7.32 -5.22 -11.41
CA GLY A 50 -8.40 -4.29 -11.79
C GLY A 50 -9.34 -3.95 -10.64
N TYR A 51 -9.63 -4.89 -9.74
CA TYR A 51 -10.41 -4.62 -8.54
C TYR A 51 -9.67 -3.70 -7.55
N VAL A 52 -8.37 -3.96 -7.32
CA VAL A 52 -7.53 -3.12 -6.44
C VAL A 52 -7.41 -1.70 -7.01
N GLU A 53 -7.18 -1.58 -8.33
CA GLU A 53 -7.14 -0.29 -9.02
C GLU A 53 -8.44 0.50 -8.86
N GLN A 54 -9.61 -0.13 -9.07
CA GLN A 54 -10.89 0.54 -8.89
C GLN A 54 -11.07 1.12 -7.48
N ARG A 55 -10.58 0.41 -6.45
CA ARG A 55 -10.59 0.91 -5.07
C ARG A 55 -9.65 2.09 -4.90
N ALA A 56 -8.45 2.01 -5.47
CA ALA A 56 -7.48 3.11 -5.46
C ALA A 56 -8.03 4.37 -6.14
N TRP A 57 -8.67 4.23 -7.29
CA TRP A 57 -9.33 5.34 -7.99
C TRP A 57 -10.46 5.98 -7.18
N LYS A 58 -11.25 5.19 -6.44
CA LYS A 58 -12.28 5.73 -5.54
C LYS A 58 -11.65 6.54 -4.41
N LEU A 59 -10.57 6.01 -3.80
CA LEU A 59 -9.83 6.70 -2.75
C LEU A 59 -9.16 7.98 -3.26
N ARG A 60 -8.55 7.92 -4.45
CA ARG A 60 -7.99 9.10 -5.13
C ARG A 60 -9.02 10.23 -5.29
N LYS A 61 -10.25 9.92 -5.72
CA LYS A 61 -11.32 10.93 -5.86
C LYS A 61 -11.60 11.64 -4.53
N LEU A 62 -11.60 10.90 -3.42
CA LEU A 62 -11.75 11.47 -2.08
C LEU A 62 -10.57 12.40 -1.74
N PHE A 63 -9.33 11.97 -1.97
CA PHE A 63 -8.16 12.81 -1.71
C PHE A 63 -8.12 14.06 -2.60
N LEU A 64 -8.47 13.95 -3.87
CA LEU A 64 -8.58 15.10 -4.77
C LEU A 64 -9.59 16.12 -4.22
N ALA A 65 -10.76 15.67 -3.75
CA ALA A 65 -11.75 16.56 -3.12
C ALA A 65 -11.19 17.24 -1.85
N LEU A 66 -10.44 16.50 -1.01
CA LEU A 66 -9.80 17.06 0.18
C LEU A 66 -8.73 18.09 -0.15
N MET A 67 -8.01 17.94 -1.27
CA MET A 67 -6.97 18.90 -1.67
C MET A 67 -7.52 20.29 -2.05
N HIS A 68 -8.83 20.45 -2.25
CA HIS A 68 -9.47 21.76 -2.39
C HIS A 68 -9.53 22.56 -1.08
N VAL A 69 -9.28 21.92 0.08
CA VAL A 69 -9.22 22.65 1.36
C VAL A 69 -7.95 23.50 1.41
N PRO A 70 -8.06 24.83 1.57
CA PRO A 70 -6.91 25.71 1.55
C PRO A 70 -5.82 25.33 2.54
N GLY A 71 -4.58 25.21 2.06
CA GLY A 71 -3.41 24.91 2.87
C GLY A 71 -3.29 23.44 3.30
N LEU A 72 -4.23 22.55 2.93
CA LEU A 72 -4.14 21.13 3.27
C LEU A 72 -2.97 20.47 2.54
N SER A 73 -2.73 20.80 1.27
CA SER A 73 -1.59 20.28 0.50
C SER A 73 -0.27 20.45 1.24
N ARG A 74 -0.02 21.63 1.80
CA ARG A 74 1.20 21.92 2.58
C ARG A 74 1.32 21.14 3.88
N LYS A 75 0.20 20.73 4.48
CA LYS A 75 0.16 19.91 5.71
C LYS A 75 0.24 18.41 5.44
N THR A 76 0.00 17.99 4.21
CA THR A 76 -0.09 16.59 3.83
C THR A 76 1.18 15.78 4.17
N PRO A 77 2.42 16.23 3.93
CA PRO A 77 3.60 15.45 4.35
C PRO A 77 3.65 15.19 5.86
N GLY A 78 3.30 16.17 6.69
CA GLY A 78 3.21 16.00 8.14
C GLY A 78 2.09 15.04 8.57
N ILE A 79 0.98 15.00 7.82
CA ILE A 79 -0.10 14.04 8.03
C ILE A 79 0.41 12.63 7.68
N PHE A 80 1.14 12.46 6.58
CA PHE A 80 1.74 11.19 6.19
C PHE A 80 2.73 10.69 7.25
N THR A 81 3.59 11.54 7.79
CA THR A 81 4.49 11.18 8.90
C THR A 81 3.72 10.57 10.08
N LYS A 82 2.65 11.24 10.52
CA LYS A 82 1.83 10.76 11.65
C LYS A 82 1.12 9.45 11.33
N GLN A 83 0.55 9.32 10.14
CA GLN A 83 -0.17 8.11 9.72
C GLN A 83 0.78 6.93 9.54
N THR A 84 1.96 7.15 8.98
CA THR A 84 2.98 6.10 8.83
C THR A 84 3.36 5.54 10.18
N ARG A 85 3.71 6.38 11.14
CA ARG A 85 4.06 5.94 12.50
C ARG A 85 2.93 5.18 13.20
N ARG A 86 1.67 5.56 12.93
CA ARG A 86 0.50 4.95 13.56
C ARG A 86 0.09 3.62 12.93
N MET A 87 0.11 3.52 11.60
CA MET A 87 -0.51 2.41 10.87
C MET A 87 0.49 1.48 10.20
N PHE A 88 1.72 1.95 9.96
CA PHE A 88 2.73 1.23 9.21
C PHE A 88 4.02 1.02 10.02
N GLY A 89 3.87 0.81 11.34
CA GLY A 89 4.96 0.52 12.25
C GLY A 89 5.17 -0.99 12.46
N GLU A 90 6.13 -1.34 13.31
CA GLU A 90 6.51 -2.73 13.63
C GLU A 90 5.35 -3.57 14.14
N ALA A 91 4.45 -3.00 14.96
CA ALA A 91 3.27 -3.70 15.46
C ALA A 91 2.32 -4.16 14.33
N ALA A 92 2.33 -3.45 13.20
CA ALA A 92 1.58 -3.82 12.00
C ALA A 92 2.40 -4.72 11.03
N GLY A 93 3.63 -5.06 11.40
CA GLY A 93 4.51 -5.93 10.61
C GLY A 93 5.33 -5.20 9.56
N PHE A 94 5.42 -3.87 9.62
CA PHE A 94 6.27 -3.08 8.74
C PHE A 94 7.58 -2.71 9.46
N GLU A 95 8.66 -2.60 8.68
CA GLU A 95 9.89 -1.96 9.10
C GLU A 95 10.20 -0.85 8.11
N ALA A 96 10.38 0.36 8.63
CA ALA A 96 10.64 1.54 7.81
C ALA A 96 11.72 2.41 8.44
N ARG A 97 12.59 2.94 7.60
CA ARG A 97 13.57 3.94 7.98
C ARG A 97 13.11 5.31 7.51
N GLU A 98 12.83 6.20 8.43
CA GLU A 98 12.57 7.60 8.11
C GLU A 98 13.85 8.25 7.56
N ILE A 99 13.72 8.95 6.44
CA ILE A 99 14.83 9.66 5.82
C ILE A 99 14.67 11.14 6.16
N GLU A 100 15.69 11.72 6.77
CA GLU A 100 15.70 13.17 7.03
C GLU A 100 15.58 13.94 5.73
N THR A 101 14.68 14.92 5.74
CA THR A 101 14.42 15.76 4.58
C THR A 101 14.51 17.24 4.97
N THR A 102 14.95 18.06 4.04
CA THR A 102 14.86 19.52 4.15
C THR A 102 13.51 19.98 3.60
N GLY A 103 12.93 21.01 4.23
CA GLY A 103 11.74 21.66 3.66
C GLY A 103 10.37 21.08 4.04
N GLY A 104 10.33 20.07 4.93
CA GLY A 104 9.08 19.49 5.43
C GLY A 104 8.47 18.42 4.53
N ASP A 105 9.25 17.84 3.63
CA ASP A 105 8.88 16.68 2.85
C ASP A 105 8.71 15.44 3.76
N TRP A 106 7.92 14.47 3.31
CA TRP A 106 7.86 13.15 3.93
C TRP A 106 8.61 12.14 3.05
N ARG A 107 9.52 11.37 3.67
CA ARG A 107 10.26 10.31 2.99
C ARG A 107 10.54 9.15 3.93
N ILE A 108 10.28 7.93 3.44
CA ILE A 108 10.61 6.69 4.13
C ILE A 108 11.14 5.65 3.14
N ASP A 109 12.06 4.83 3.59
CA ASP A 109 12.44 3.57 2.95
C ASP A 109 11.86 2.42 3.77
N MET A 110 10.84 1.76 3.24
CA MET A 110 10.19 0.62 3.89
C MET A 110 10.91 -0.65 3.48
N THR A 111 11.55 -1.30 4.44
CA THR A 111 12.41 -2.49 4.21
C THR A 111 11.68 -3.80 4.48
N LYS A 112 10.50 -3.74 5.13
CA LYS A 112 9.63 -4.90 5.36
C LYS A 112 8.17 -4.50 5.22
N CYS A 113 7.40 -5.35 4.58
CA CYS A 113 5.99 -5.09 4.26
C CYS A 113 5.16 -6.37 4.43
N PRO A 114 4.12 -6.40 5.29
CA PRO A 114 3.29 -7.58 5.49
C PRO A 114 2.51 -8.00 4.23
N TYR A 115 2.30 -7.11 3.28
CA TYR A 115 1.72 -7.45 1.97
C TYR A 115 2.67 -8.33 1.17
N HIS A 116 3.94 -7.94 1.10
CA HIS A 116 4.99 -8.69 0.43
C HIS A 116 5.20 -10.04 1.13
N ASP A 117 5.38 -10.03 2.45
CA ASP A 117 5.63 -11.23 3.25
C ASP A 117 4.51 -12.25 3.10
N ALA A 118 3.25 -11.80 3.13
CA ALA A 118 2.09 -12.68 2.94
C ALA A 118 2.02 -13.24 1.51
N CYS A 119 2.24 -12.42 0.49
CA CYS A 119 2.25 -12.90 -0.90
C CYS A 119 3.33 -13.96 -1.12
N VAL A 120 4.52 -13.77 -0.56
CA VAL A 120 5.61 -14.77 -0.62
C VAL A 120 5.22 -16.03 0.18
N HIS A 121 4.72 -15.88 1.40
CA HIS A 121 4.33 -16.99 2.27
C HIS A 121 3.26 -17.89 1.63
N TYR A 122 2.27 -17.30 0.96
CA TYR A 122 1.20 -18.03 0.27
C TYR A 122 1.52 -18.40 -1.19
N GLY A 123 2.77 -18.23 -1.64
CA GLY A 123 3.23 -18.64 -2.96
C GLY A 123 2.65 -17.85 -4.14
N CYS A 124 2.26 -16.61 -3.90
CA CYS A 124 1.73 -15.70 -4.92
C CYS A 124 2.46 -14.33 -4.96
N PRO A 125 3.82 -14.32 -5.03
CA PRO A 125 4.59 -13.06 -4.99
C PRO A 125 4.21 -12.09 -6.12
N GLU A 126 3.77 -12.58 -7.27
CA GLU A 126 3.30 -11.79 -8.40
C GLU A 126 2.05 -10.96 -8.10
N LEU A 127 1.31 -11.29 -7.03
CA LEU A 127 0.16 -10.50 -6.58
C LEU A 127 0.58 -9.23 -5.83
N CYS A 128 1.75 -9.20 -5.22
CA CYS A 128 2.20 -8.08 -4.40
C CYS A 128 2.23 -6.74 -5.17
N PRO A 129 2.72 -6.65 -6.42
CA PRO A 129 2.68 -5.43 -7.22
C PRO A 129 1.28 -4.81 -7.34
N CYS A 130 0.21 -5.60 -7.36
CA CYS A 130 -1.16 -5.08 -7.43
C CYS A 130 -1.49 -4.16 -6.24
N PHE A 131 -1.04 -4.53 -5.05
CA PHE A 131 -1.19 -3.69 -3.85
C PHE A 131 -0.28 -2.47 -3.90
N CYS A 132 0.96 -2.63 -4.40
CA CYS A 132 1.89 -1.52 -4.55
C CYS A 132 1.32 -0.45 -5.48
N ASP A 133 0.82 -0.82 -6.65
CA ASP A 133 0.30 0.10 -7.66
C ASP A 133 -0.86 0.96 -7.14
N SER A 134 -1.61 0.46 -6.15
CA SER A 134 -2.69 1.21 -5.53
C SER A 134 -2.23 2.52 -4.87
N ASP A 135 -1.01 2.57 -4.34
CA ASP A 135 -0.46 3.78 -3.73
C ASP A 135 -0.16 4.83 -4.81
N ASP A 136 0.48 4.41 -5.92
CA ASP A 136 0.81 5.33 -7.01
C ASP A 136 -0.47 5.88 -7.66
N ILE A 137 -1.47 5.05 -7.87
CA ILE A 137 -2.78 5.49 -8.36
C ILE A 137 -3.42 6.49 -7.39
N THR A 138 -3.33 6.22 -6.10
CA THR A 138 -4.00 7.03 -5.08
C THR A 138 -3.35 8.38 -4.89
N TYR A 139 -2.01 8.43 -4.87
CA TYR A 139 -1.28 9.61 -4.38
C TYR A 139 -0.58 10.43 -5.47
N ASN A 140 -0.41 9.90 -6.68
CA ASN A 140 0.19 10.66 -7.77
C ASN A 140 -0.71 11.83 -8.20
N ASP A 141 -0.12 12.99 -8.50
CA ASP A 141 -0.79 14.18 -9.04
C ASP A 141 -2.07 14.61 -8.27
N LEU A 142 -2.05 14.53 -6.94
CA LEU A 142 -3.17 15.00 -6.11
C LEU A 142 -3.30 16.53 -6.07
N HIS A 143 -2.20 17.24 -6.17
CA HIS A 143 -2.16 18.70 -6.12
C HIS A 143 -0.87 19.22 -6.76
N PRO A 144 -0.86 20.36 -7.46
CA PRO A 144 0.36 20.91 -8.06
C PRO A 144 1.51 21.14 -7.07
N ASP A 145 1.19 21.42 -5.80
CA ASP A 145 2.18 21.60 -4.74
C ASP A 145 2.68 20.29 -4.12
N LEU A 146 2.17 19.13 -4.55
CA LEU A 146 2.53 17.82 -4.00
C LEU A 146 3.08 16.91 -5.09
N LEU A 147 4.32 16.46 -4.90
CA LEU A 147 5.00 15.55 -5.81
C LEU A 147 5.17 14.20 -5.13
N TRP A 148 4.33 13.25 -5.52
CA TRP A 148 4.51 11.83 -5.15
C TRP A 148 5.65 11.23 -5.96
N ARG A 149 6.53 10.49 -5.29
CA ARG A 149 7.62 9.75 -5.94
C ARG A 149 7.83 8.44 -5.23
N ARG A 150 7.92 7.39 -6.04
CA ARG A 150 8.37 6.06 -5.63
C ARG A 150 9.00 5.39 -6.85
N THR A 151 10.23 4.92 -6.72
CA THR A 151 10.97 4.29 -7.82
C THR A 151 11.25 2.82 -7.57
N ARG A 152 11.18 2.38 -6.31
CA ARG A 152 11.46 1.01 -5.90
C ARG A 152 10.31 0.44 -5.07
N THR A 153 10.06 -0.86 -5.19
CA THR A 153 9.13 -1.59 -4.32
C THR A 153 9.64 -2.99 -4.02
N LEU A 154 9.42 -3.47 -2.80
CA LEU A 154 9.67 -4.85 -2.40
C LEU A 154 8.93 -5.83 -3.31
N GLY A 155 7.68 -5.53 -3.67
CA GLY A 155 6.88 -6.37 -4.56
C GLY A 155 7.44 -6.54 -5.98
N ARG A 156 8.39 -5.70 -6.39
CA ARG A 156 9.13 -5.81 -7.67
C ARG A 156 10.58 -6.26 -7.50
N GLY A 157 10.91 -6.82 -6.33
CA GLY A 157 12.23 -7.39 -6.06
C GLY A 157 13.30 -6.38 -5.67
N ASN A 158 12.93 -5.15 -5.31
CA ASN A 158 13.88 -4.18 -4.79
C ASN A 158 14.11 -4.41 -3.28
N ASP A 159 15.12 -3.76 -2.74
CA ASP A 159 15.54 -3.82 -1.33
C ASP A 159 14.61 -3.04 -0.37
N CYS A 160 13.85 -2.09 -0.89
CA CYS A 160 12.87 -1.31 -0.14
C CYS A 160 11.78 -0.74 -1.04
N CYS A 161 10.73 -0.16 -0.42
CA CYS A 161 9.83 0.77 -1.07
C CYS A 161 10.22 2.19 -0.68
N ASP A 162 10.70 2.99 -1.62
CA ASP A 162 11.23 4.34 -1.41
C ASP A 162 10.14 5.41 -1.56
N PHE A 163 9.26 5.49 -0.59
CA PHE A 163 8.17 6.47 -0.61
C PHE A 163 8.66 7.89 -0.36
N CYS A 164 8.17 8.82 -1.16
CA CYS A 164 8.46 10.23 -0.99
C CYS A 164 7.28 11.12 -1.39
N LEU A 165 6.92 12.06 -0.54
CA LEU A 165 5.96 13.12 -0.84
C LEU A 165 6.63 14.47 -0.61
N LYS A 166 6.90 15.18 -1.68
CA LYS A 166 7.60 16.49 -1.68
C LYS A 166 6.63 17.64 -1.83
N LEU A 167 7.00 18.78 -1.23
CA LEU A 167 6.36 20.06 -1.52
C LEU A 167 7.03 20.69 -2.74
N ALA A 168 6.25 20.99 -3.78
CA ALA A 168 6.74 21.73 -4.94
C ALA A 168 7.06 23.19 -4.56
N GLY A 169 8.13 23.73 -5.12
CA GLY A 169 8.46 25.14 -4.98
C GLY A 169 9.21 25.54 -3.69
N LYS A 170 9.87 24.57 -3.05
CA LYS A 170 10.88 24.83 -2.01
C LYS A 170 12.27 24.42 -2.45
#